data_965444efd1e73f271014eace1cd3497f
#
_entry.id   965444efd1e73f271014eace1cd3497f
#
_cell.length_a   1.000
_cell.length_b   1.000
_cell.length_c   1.000
_cell.angle_alpha   90.00
_cell.angle_beta   90.00
_cell.angle_gamma   90.00
#
_symmetry.space_group_name_H-M   'P 1'
#
loop_
_entity.id
_entity.type
_entity.pdbx_description
1 polymer ?
#
loop_
_entity_poly.entity_id
_entity_poly.type
_entity_poly.pdbx_seq_one_letter_code
_entity_poly.pdbx_strand_id
1 'polypeptide(L)'
;SRGRGDVYKRQAYETPAEVRMARILGADAVGMSTVPEAIVAAHCGMDVLGFTLCTNMGAGVLDQPLSSDEVLAAAATAGPQFSALVKACLARL
;
A
#
# COMPACT_ATOMS: atom_id res chain seq x y z
N SER A 1 -7.49 -24.67 5.76
CA SER A 1 -7.09 -24.87 4.35
C SER A 1 -6.98 -23.49 3.71
N ARG A 2 -5.81 -23.13 3.31
CA ARG A 2 -5.61 -21.91 2.51
C ARG A 2 -6.32 -22.12 1.18
N GLY A 3 -7.33 -21.32 0.90
CA GLY A 3 -8.08 -21.40 -0.34
C GLY A 3 -7.15 -21.18 -1.55
N ARG A 4 -7.46 -21.84 -2.65
CA ARG A 4 -6.68 -21.72 -3.90
C ARG A 4 -6.54 -20.26 -4.38
N GLY A 5 -7.45 -19.38 -3.97
CA GLY A 5 -7.40 -17.95 -4.29
C GLY A 5 -6.18 -17.23 -3.72
N ASP A 6 -5.72 -17.61 -2.53
CA ASP A 6 -4.59 -16.97 -1.87
C ASP A 6 -3.26 -17.33 -2.54
N VAL A 7 -3.16 -18.52 -3.11
CA VAL A 7 -1.97 -18.97 -3.82
C VAL A 7 -1.75 -18.18 -5.12
N TYR A 8 -2.82 -17.81 -5.80
CA TYR A 8 -2.74 -17.06 -7.05
C TYR A 8 -2.55 -15.55 -6.87
N LYS A 9 -3.09 -14.99 -5.78
CA LYS A 9 -2.98 -13.55 -5.50
C LYS A 9 -1.60 -13.15 -5.00
N ARG A 10 -0.83 -14.04 -4.41
CA ARG A 10 0.53 -13.83 -3.87
C ARG A 10 0.68 -12.61 -2.96
N GLN A 11 -0.43 -12.10 -2.46
CA GLN A 11 -0.48 -10.93 -1.61
C GLN A 11 -1.26 -11.26 -0.34
N ALA A 12 -0.72 -10.84 0.77
CA ALA A 12 -1.35 -10.94 2.08
C ALA A 12 -1.05 -9.68 2.87
N TYR A 13 -2.00 -9.26 3.69
CA TYR A 13 -1.73 -8.19 4.64
C TYR A 13 -0.66 -8.63 5.64
N GLU A 14 0.08 -7.66 6.13
CA GLU A 14 1.08 -7.86 7.16
C GLU A 14 0.42 -8.38 8.45
N THR A 15 1.12 -9.25 9.16
CA THR A 15 0.73 -9.65 10.51
C THR A 15 1.02 -8.53 11.50
N PRO A 16 0.38 -8.51 12.69
CA PRO A 16 0.73 -7.54 13.73
C PRO A 16 2.21 -7.56 14.12
N ALA A 17 2.84 -8.73 14.09
CA ALA A 17 4.27 -8.87 14.36
C ALA A 17 5.13 -8.22 13.27
N GLU A 18 4.78 -8.40 12.01
CA GLU A 18 5.46 -7.76 10.87
C GLU A 18 5.32 -6.24 10.91
N VAL A 19 4.14 -5.72 11.27
CA VAL A 19 3.91 -4.28 11.43
C VAL A 19 4.79 -3.72 12.56
N ARG A 20 4.86 -4.41 13.70
CA ARG A 20 5.76 -4.01 14.80
C ARG A 20 7.22 -4.03 14.39
N MET A 21 7.64 -5.06 13.68
CA MET A 21 9.02 -5.17 13.16
C MET A 21 9.34 -4.01 12.23
N ALA A 22 8.48 -3.72 11.27
CA ALA A 22 8.65 -2.60 10.34
C ALA A 22 8.78 -1.26 11.08
N ARG A 23 7.94 -1.03 12.08
CA ARG A 23 7.99 0.18 12.91
C ARG A 23 9.32 0.31 13.68
N ILE A 24 9.81 -0.79 14.25
CA ILE A 24 11.11 -0.80 14.95
C ILE A 24 12.25 -0.47 13.97
N LEU A 25 12.16 -0.92 12.74
CA LEU A 25 13.10 -0.61 11.66
C LEU A 25 12.96 0.81 11.11
N GLY A 26 11.97 1.58 11.56
CA GLY A 26 11.75 2.98 11.18
C GLY A 26 10.81 3.19 10.01
N ALA A 27 10.00 2.22 9.65
CA ALA A 27 8.98 2.39 8.61
C ALA A 27 7.80 3.22 9.11
N ASP A 28 7.31 4.12 8.26
CA ASP A 28 6.12 4.95 8.51
C ASP A 28 4.85 4.33 7.92
N ALA A 29 4.99 3.55 6.87
CA ALA A 29 3.89 2.88 6.19
C ALA A 29 4.32 1.49 5.70
N VAL A 30 3.36 0.61 5.53
CA VAL A 30 3.55 -0.73 4.97
C VAL A 30 2.57 -0.94 3.82
N GLY A 31 2.91 -1.78 2.87
CA GLY A 31 2.06 -2.04 1.71
C GLY A 31 2.51 -3.27 0.92
N MET A 32 1.66 -3.69 0.01
CA MET A 32 1.87 -4.89 -0.81
C MET A 32 2.45 -4.59 -2.20
N SER A 33 2.71 -3.34 -2.52
CA SER A 33 3.13 -2.91 -3.85
C SER A 33 4.20 -1.81 -3.75
N THR A 34 4.53 -1.20 -4.86
CA THR A 34 5.41 -0.02 -4.98
C THR A 34 6.89 -0.34 -4.93
N VAL A 35 7.37 -1.02 -3.89
CA VAL A 35 8.82 -1.26 -3.69
C VAL A 35 9.45 -2.10 -4.81
N PRO A 36 8.91 -3.26 -5.20
CA PRO A 36 9.47 -4.04 -6.31
C PRO A 36 9.45 -3.25 -7.63
N GLU A 37 8.37 -2.55 -7.92
CA GLU A 37 8.24 -1.74 -9.13
C GLU A 37 9.22 -0.57 -9.14
N ALA A 38 9.40 0.11 -8.01
CA ALA A 38 10.35 1.20 -7.88
C ALA A 38 11.81 0.72 -8.05
N ILE A 39 12.15 -0.44 -7.48
CA ILE A 39 13.49 -1.03 -7.64
C ILE A 39 13.79 -1.35 -9.11
N VAL A 40 12.86 -2.00 -9.79
CA VAL A 40 13.02 -2.35 -11.21
C VAL A 40 13.10 -1.12 -12.09
N ALA A 41 12.24 -0.13 -11.88
CA ALA A 41 12.26 1.11 -12.63
C ALA A 41 13.58 1.87 -12.44
N ALA A 42 14.05 1.99 -11.21
CA ALA A 42 15.34 2.61 -10.92
C ALA A 42 16.51 1.86 -11.58
N HIS A 43 16.49 0.52 -11.56
CA HIS A 43 17.48 -0.30 -12.24
C HIS A 43 17.49 -0.08 -13.76
N CYS A 44 16.32 0.19 -14.35
CA CYS A 44 16.19 0.53 -15.76
C CYS A 44 16.58 1.98 -16.11
N GLY A 45 17.00 2.78 -15.13
CA GLY A 45 17.37 4.18 -15.34
C GLY A 45 16.20 5.14 -15.46
N MET A 46 15.02 4.74 -14.98
CA MET A 46 13.81 5.60 -14.99
C MET A 46 13.76 6.46 -13.71
N ASP A 47 13.34 7.70 -13.87
CA ASP A 47 12.95 8.51 -12.70
C ASP A 47 11.61 8.01 -12.16
N VAL A 48 11.49 7.94 -10.85
CA VAL A 48 10.31 7.37 -10.19
C VAL A 48 9.68 8.41 -9.26
N LEU A 49 8.38 8.63 -9.45
CA LEU A 49 7.54 9.36 -8.51
C LEU A 49 6.43 8.43 -8.04
N GLY A 50 6.38 8.16 -6.74
CA GLY A 50 5.38 7.28 -6.14
C GLY A 50 4.32 8.06 -5.34
N PHE A 51 3.09 7.57 -5.40
CA PHE A 51 1.99 8.04 -4.55
C PHE A 51 1.40 6.87 -3.81
N THR A 52 1.16 7.04 -2.53
CA THR A 52 0.53 6.02 -1.69
C THR A 52 -0.66 6.60 -0.96
N LEU A 53 -1.80 5.94 -1.09
CA LEU A 53 -2.98 6.24 -0.31
C LEU A 53 -2.99 5.36 0.95
N CYS A 54 -2.84 5.98 2.12
CA CYS A 54 -3.00 5.29 3.39
C CYS A 54 -4.49 5.08 3.67
N THR A 55 -4.94 3.84 3.59
CA THR A 55 -6.36 3.48 3.69
C THR A 55 -6.80 3.11 5.09
N ASN A 56 -5.87 2.68 5.93
CA ASN A 56 -6.14 2.15 7.27
C ASN A 56 -4.85 2.14 8.11
N MET A 57 -5.02 1.96 9.40
CA MET A 57 -3.89 1.66 10.29
C MET A 57 -3.41 0.22 10.07
N GLY A 58 -2.12 -0.01 10.25
CA GLY A 58 -1.54 -1.36 10.13
C GLY A 58 -2.13 -2.34 11.14
N ALA A 59 -2.04 -3.63 10.82
CA ALA A 59 -2.56 -4.70 11.70
C ALA A 59 -1.94 -4.62 13.09
N GLY A 60 -2.78 -4.71 14.12
CA GLY A 60 -2.37 -4.68 15.53
C GLY A 60 -2.07 -3.28 16.08
N VAL A 61 -2.22 -2.21 15.30
CA VAL A 61 -2.11 -0.84 15.79
C VAL A 61 -3.38 -0.42 16.53
N LEU A 62 -4.54 -0.80 16.01
CA LEU A 62 -5.84 -0.63 16.68
C LEU A 62 -6.34 -1.98 17.17
N ASP A 63 -7.19 -1.95 18.21
CA ASP A 63 -7.81 -3.14 18.82
C ASP A 63 -8.98 -3.72 18.00
N GLN A 64 -8.96 -3.54 16.70
CA GLN A 64 -9.98 -4.06 15.80
C GLN A 64 -9.33 -4.73 14.58
N PRO A 65 -9.94 -5.81 14.06
CA PRO A 65 -9.40 -6.49 12.89
C PRO A 65 -9.47 -5.62 11.64
N LEU A 66 -8.49 -5.80 10.75
CA LEU A 66 -8.52 -5.22 9.41
C LEU A 66 -9.62 -5.86 8.57
N SER A 67 -10.32 -5.05 7.78
CA SER A 67 -11.26 -5.54 6.79
C SER A 67 -10.96 -4.97 5.40
N SER A 68 -11.16 -5.80 4.39
CA SER A 68 -11.03 -5.38 3.00
C SER A 68 -12.06 -4.31 2.63
N ASP A 69 -13.22 -4.32 3.28
CA ASP A 69 -14.29 -3.37 3.03
C ASP A 69 -13.91 -1.95 3.48
N GLU A 70 -13.18 -1.82 4.60
CA GLU A 70 -12.65 -0.53 5.04
C GLU A 70 -11.64 0.05 4.05
N VAL A 71 -10.76 -0.80 3.53
CA VAL A 71 -9.77 -0.42 2.51
C VAL A 71 -10.48 0.09 1.26
N LEU A 72 -11.48 -0.64 0.78
CA LEU A 72 -12.25 -0.25 -0.41
C LEU A 72 -13.04 1.04 -0.19
N ALA A 73 -13.66 1.21 0.99
CA ALA A 73 -14.40 2.42 1.34
C ALA A 73 -13.48 3.64 1.40
N ALA A 74 -12.32 3.52 2.02
CA ALA A 74 -11.33 4.59 2.07
C ALA A 74 -10.82 4.97 0.68
N ALA A 75 -10.55 3.98 -0.17
CA ALA A 75 -10.13 4.19 -1.55
C ALA A 75 -11.22 4.89 -2.38
N ALA A 76 -12.48 4.51 -2.22
CA ALA A 76 -13.60 5.15 -2.91
C ALA A 76 -13.77 6.61 -2.49
N THR A 77 -13.62 6.92 -1.20
CA THR A 77 -13.74 8.28 -0.67
C THR A 77 -12.60 9.19 -1.13
N ALA A 78 -11.37 8.70 -1.11
CA ALA A 78 -10.18 9.48 -1.45
C ALA A 78 -9.85 9.47 -2.95
N GLY A 79 -10.44 8.58 -3.73
CA GLY A 79 -10.16 8.37 -5.14
C GLY A 79 -10.18 9.63 -5.99
N PRO A 80 -11.22 10.48 -5.91
CA PRO A 80 -11.28 11.73 -6.68
C PRO A 80 -10.13 12.70 -6.39
N GLN A 81 -9.76 12.88 -5.12
CA GLN A 81 -8.63 13.72 -4.72
C GLN A 81 -7.30 13.13 -5.19
N PHE A 82 -7.14 11.82 -5.04
CA PHE A 82 -5.95 11.12 -5.50
C PHE A 82 -5.76 11.26 -7.02
N SER A 83 -6.81 11.06 -7.79
CA SER A 83 -6.80 11.23 -9.25
C SER A 83 -6.46 12.66 -9.64
N ALA A 84 -7.02 13.65 -8.96
CA ALA A 84 -6.74 15.06 -9.20
C ALA A 84 -5.26 15.39 -8.93
N LEU A 85 -4.70 14.87 -7.85
CA LEU A 85 -3.28 15.04 -7.51
C LEU A 85 -2.37 14.45 -8.59
N VAL A 86 -2.62 13.20 -9.01
CA VAL A 86 -1.83 12.54 -10.05
C VAL A 86 -1.89 13.32 -11.37
N LYS A 87 -3.08 13.75 -11.79
CA LYS A 87 -3.26 14.56 -13.00
C LYS A 87 -2.51 15.90 -12.92
N ALA A 88 -2.57 16.56 -11.78
CA ALA A 88 -1.87 17.83 -11.57
C ALA A 88 -0.34 17.66 -11.63
N CYS A 89 0.18 16.57 -11.09
CA CYS A 89 1.61 16.26 -11.18
C CYS A 89 2.02 15.95 -12.63
N LEU A 90 1.26 15.13 -13.35
CA LEU A 90 1.53 14.82 -14.76
C LEU A 90 1.55 16.06 -15.65
N ALA A 91 0.68 17.04 -15.38
CA ALA A 91 0.63 18.29 -16.14
C ALA A 91 1.87 19.17 -15.94
N ARG A 92 2.70 18.90 -14.93
CA ARG A 92 3.90 19.68 -14.59
C ARG A 92 5.22 18.96 -14.91
N LEU A 93 5.13 17.76 -15.40
CA LEU A 93 6.31 16.98 -15.81
C LEU A 93 6.77 17.37 -17.28
#